data_68a1ba6fc2241fe345c3c6a9279e722e
#
_entry.id   68a1ba6fc2241fe345c3c6a9279e722e
#
_cell.length_a   1.000
_cell.length_b   1.000
_cell.length_c   1.000
_cell.angle_alpha   90.00
_cell.angle_beta   90.00
_cell.angle_gamma   90.00
#
_symmetry.space_group_name_H-M   'P 1'
#
loop_
_entity.id
_entity.type
_entity.pdbx_description
1 polymer ?
#
loop_
_entity_poly.entity_id
_entity_poly.type
_entity_poly.pdbx_seq_one_letter_code
_entity_poly.pdbx_strand_id
1 'polypeptide(L)'
;KAEGADGTVCEVKPSRENRINGVFGKGGIYLCCVASLDAARAEVVFGRGNKQENKDAVDSLYKHKAEIESALGTTLQWNRGDDIKSSKVFIQLSNVSIENETDWLQMANFHADWTKKFYDVLVPYIQQAI
;
A
#
# COMPACT_ATOMS: atom_id res chain seq x y z
N LYS A 1 -9.56 21.09 -0.90
CA LYS A 1 -9.28 20.67 -0.94
C LYS A 1 -8.68 19.97 -0.72
N ALA A 2 -8.51 19.69 -0.47
CA ALA A 2 -8.14 18.94 -0.36
C ALA A 2 -7.28 18.54 -0.10
N GLU A 3 -6.88 18.34 0.31
CA GLU A 3 -6.21 17.93 0.51
C GLU A 3 -5.40 17.36 0.34
N GLY A 4 -5.21 17.27 0.30
CA GLY A 4 -4.63 16.72 0.13
C GLY A 4 -3.88 16.52 0.15
N ALA A 5 -3.70 16.48 0.45
CA ALA A 5 -3.05 16.31 0.47
C ALA A 5 -2.21 16.33 0.58
N ASP A 6 -1.97 16.42 0.93
CA ASP A 6 -1.15 16.49 0.92
C ASP A 6 -0.36 16.47 0.26
N GLY A 7 -0.49 16.75 0.35
CA GLY A 7 -0.03 17.00 -0.34
C GLY A 7 0.37 16.54 -1.37
N THR A 8 0.27 16.21 -1.91
CA THR A 8 0.51 15.75 -2.81
C THR A 8 -0.15 15.63 -3.77
N VAL A 9 -0.46 15.71 -3.73
CA VAL A 9 -1.03 15.71 -4.50
C VAL A 9 -1.89 15.72 -5.14
N CYS A 10 -2.40 15.68 -5.12
CA CYS A 10 -3.17 15.72 -5.84
C CYS A 10 -4.22 16.37 -6.14
N GLU A 11 -4.31 16.92 -6.40
CA GLU A 11 -5.20 17.97 -6.48
C GLU A 11 -6.19 17.82 -7.58
N VAL A 12 -5.90 17.02 -8.49
CA VAL A 12 -6.78 16.78 -9.61
C VAL A 12 -7.97 15.98 -9.20
N LYS A 13 -7.74 15.02 -8.32
CA LYS A 13 -8.86 14.30 -7.75
C LYS A 13 -8.69 14.19 -6.26
N PRO A 14 -9.78 14.30 -5.53
CA PRO A 14 -9.71 14.20 -4.09
C PRO A 14 -9.21 12.83 -3.68
N SER A 15 -8.19 12.83 -2.85
CA SER A 15 -7.69 11.62 -2.24
C SER A 15 -6.93 12.00 -0.99
N ARG A 16 -6.79 11.04 -0.11
CA ARG A 16 -6.03 11.22 1.10
C ARG A 16 -5.09 10.04 1.25
N GLU A 17 -3.82 10.36 1.50
CA GLU A 17 -2.79 9.36 1.71
C GLU A 17 -2.11 9.59 3.05
N ASN A 18 -1.92 8.52 3.80
CA ASN A 18 -1.08 8.52 4.98
C ASN A 18 0.03 7.52 4.76
N ARG A 19 1.28 7.98 4.91
CA ARG A 19 2.45 7.13 4.73
C ARG A 19 3.03 6.80 6.09
N ILE A 20 3.30 5.53 6.30
CA ILE A 20 3.91 5.05 7.54
C ILE A 20 5.28 4.50 7.18
N ASN A 21 6.31 5.33 7.39
CA ASN A 21 7.67 4.97 7.05
C ASN A 21 8.30 4.14 8.15
N GLY A 22 9.24 3.29 7.74
CA GLY A 22 10.05 2.54 8.69
C GLY A 22 9.33 1.39 9.38
N VAL A 23 8.09 1.14 9.02
CA VAL A 23 7.31 0.09 9.68
C VAL A 23 7.94 -1.29 9.44
N PHE A 24 8.61 -1.47 8.29
CA PHE A 24 9.27 -2.73 7.96
C PHE A 24 10.75 -2.73 8.33
N GLY A 25 11.24 -1.66 8.94
CA GLY A 25 12.63 -1.56 9.33
C GLY A 25 13.60 -1.29 8.19
N LYS A 26 13.10 -0.85 7.04
CA LYS A 26 13.92 -0.57 5.86
C LYS A 26 13.53 0.76 5.27
N GLY A 27 14.53 1.58 4.96
CA GLY A 27 14.29 2.87 4.33
C GLY A 27 13.73 2.72 2.93
N GLY A 28 12.79 3.58 2.58
CA GLY A 28 12.19 3.59 1.26
C GLY A 28 11.09 2.57 1.04
N ILE A 29 10.78 1.75 2.03
CA ILE A 29 9.66 0.82 1.97
C ILE A 29 8.67 1.22 3.04
N TYR A 30 7.44 1.51 2.63
CA TYR A 30 6.48 2.09 3.57
C TYR A 30 5.07 1.60 3.27
N LEU A 31 4.21 1.72 4.28
CA LEU A 31 2.78 1.50 4.14
C LEU A 31 2.13 2.82 3.75
N CYS A 32 1.18 2.73 2.82
CA CYS A 32 0.43 3.89 2.38
C CYS A 32 -1.05 3.56 2.46
N CYS A 33 -1.78 4.36 3.24
CA CYS A 33 -3.22 4.24 3.35
C CYS A 33 -3.86 5.30 2.48
N VAL A 34 -4.65 4.88 1.51
CA VAL A 34 -5.25 5.77 0.51
C VAL A 34 -6.75 5.74 0.66
N ALA A 35 -7.37 6.91 0.64
CA ALA A 35 -8.82 7.06 0.58
C ALA A 35 -9.15 7.97 -0.58
N SER A 36 -10.10 7.57 -1.42
CA SER A 36 -10.44 8.32 -2.62
C SER A 36 -11.95 8.39 -2.80
N LEU A 37 -12.37 8.91 -3.95
CA LEU A 37 -13.80 9.09 -4.24
C LEU A 37 -14.54 7.77 -4.43
N ASP A 38 -13.84 6.70 -4.73
CA ASP A 38 -14.52 5.44 -5.06
C ASP A 38 -13.92 4.22 -4.37
N ALA A 39 -12.88 4.41 -3.56
CA ALA A 39 -12.23 3.26 -2.95
C ALA A 39 -11.32 3.66 -1.80
N ALA A 40 -10.93 2.68 -1.01
CA ALA A 40 -9.85 2.80 -0.05
C ALA A 40 -8.82 1.72 -0.37
N ARG A 41 -7.55 2.03 -0.17
CA ARG A 41 -6.47 1.07 -0.40
C ARG A 41 -5.48 1.07 0.75
N ALA A 42 -4.91 -0.10 0.99
CA ALA A 42 -3.74 -0.23 1.84
C ALA A 42 -2.62 -0.76 0.94
N GLU A 43 -1.54 -0.02 0.84
CA GLU A 43 -0.46 -0.31 -0.10
C GLU A 43 0.86 -0.47 0.63
N VAL A 44 1.64 -1.45 0.18
CA VAL A 44 3.06 -1.53 0.53
C VAL A 44 3.83 -1.01 -0.67
N VAL A 45 4.58 0.06 -0.48
CA VAL A 45 5.27 0.75 -1.56
C VAL A 45 6.76 0.55 -1.42
N PHE A 46 7.39 0.09 -2.50
CA PHE A 46 8.83 -0.06 -2.61
C PHE A 46 9.34 1.15 -3.37
N GLY A 47 9.77 2.17 -2.62
CA GLY A 47 10.17 3.46 -3.18
C GLY A 47 11.61 3.83 -2.88
N ARG A 48 12.51 2.84 -2.86
CA ARG A 48 13.92 3.11 -2.63
C ARG A 48 14.50 3.90 -3.79
N GLY A 49 15.70 4.44 -3.58
CA GLY A 49 16.31 5.34 -4.56
C GLY A 49 16.72 4.71 -5.88
N ASN A 50 16.68 3.38 -5.98
CA ASN A 50 17.15 2.65 -7.16
C ASN A 50 16.01 1.81 -7.71
N LYS A 51 15.68 2.03 -8.99
CA LYS A 51 14.59 1.32 -9.63
C LYS A 51 14.76 -0.19 -9.56
N GLN A 52 15.97 -0.67 -9.84
CA GLN A 52 16.23 -2.10 -9.87
C GLN A 52 16.02 -2.73 -8.50
N GLU A 53 16.42 -2.03 -7.43
CA GLU A 53 16.19 -2.56 -6.07
C GLU A 53 14.71 -2.73 -5.79
N ASN A 54 13.88 -1.80 -6.26
CA ASN A 54 12.44 -1.90 -6.05
C ASN A 54 11.85 -3.07 -6.80
N LYS A 55 12.31 -3.30 -8.05
CA LYS A 55 11.81 -4.41 -8.86
C LYS A 55 12.27 -5.74 -8.28
N ASP A 56 13.51 -5.82 -7.83
CA ASP A 56 14.02 -7.03 -7.21
C ASP A 56 13.27 -7.37 -5.93
N ALA A 57 12.95 -6.35 -5.13
CA ALA A 57 12.23 -6.56 -3.88
C ALA A 57 10.82 -7.09 -4.12
N VAL A 58 10.08 -6.47 -5.04
CA VAL A 58 8.72 -6.94 -5.32
C VAL A 58 8.73 -8.31 -5.97
N ASP A 59 9.73 -8.58 -6.83
CA ASP A 59 9.86 -9.89 -7.46
C ASP A 59 10.16 -10.97 -6.43
N SER A 60 10.99 -10.64 -5.44
CA SER A 60 11.30 -11.58 -4.37
C SER A 60 10.05 -11.94 -3.56
N LEU A 61 9.21 -10.94 -3.26
CA LEU A 61 7.95 -11.21 -2.59
C LEU A 61 7.01 -12.01 -3.48
N TYR A 62 6.98 -11.72 -4.77
CA TYR A 62 6.09 -12.39 -5.70
C TYR A 62 6.36 -13.89 -5.77
N LYS A 63 7.60 -14.31 -5.53
CA LYS A 63 7.93 -15.73 -5.46
C LYS A 63 7.17 -16.44 -4.34
N HIS A 64 6.76 -15.69 -3.33
CA HIS A 64 6.03 -16.21 -2.18
C HIS A 64 4.55 -15.81 -2.23
N LYS A 65 4.06 -15.44 -3.41
CA LYS A 65 2.69 -14.92 -3.58
C LYS A 65 1.66 -15.84 -2.97
N ALA A 66 1.74 -17.13 -3.26
CA ALA A 66 0.75 -18.10 -2.77
C ALA A 66 0.75 -18.17 -1.23
N GLU A 67 1.94 -18.15 -0.63
CA GLU A 67 2.08 -18.20 0.82
C GLU A 67 1.54 -16.93 1.46
N ILE A 68 1.90 -15.79 0.87
CA ILE A 68 1.50 -14.49 1.39
C ILE A 68 -0.02 -14.34 1.33
N GLU A 69 -0.59 -14.63 0.17
CA GLU A 69 -2.04 -14.49 0.00
C GLU A 69 -2.81 -15.48 0.85
N SER A 70 -2.28 -16.67 1.03
CA SER A 70 -2.89 -17.64 1.94
C SER A 70 -2.91 -17.14 3.38
N ALA A 71 -1.78 -16.57 3.82
CA ALA A 71 -1.69 -16.04 5.18
C ALA A 71 -2.62 -14.84 5.40
N LEU A 72 -2.82 -14.04 4.36
CA LEU A 72 -3.70 -12.87 4.45
C LEU A 72 -5.18 -13.22 4.23
N GLY A 73 -5.44 -14.38 3.63
CA GLY A 73 -6.81 -14.82 3.39
C GLY A 73 -7.45 -14.21 2.16
N THR A 74 -6.69 -13.57 1.29
CA THR A 74 -7.23 -12.95 0.07
C THR A 74 -6.12 -12.73 -0.94
N THR A 75 -6.50 -12.45 -2.17
CA THR A 75 -5.54 -12.10 -3.21
C THR A 75 -5.19 -10.61 -3.12
N LEU A 76 -4.00 -10.27 -3.60
CA LEU A 76 -3.51 -8.90 -3.62
C LEU A 76 -3.38 -8.42 -5.06
N GLN A 77 -3.26 -7.10 -5.21
CA GLN A 77 -2.93 -6.49 -6.48
C GLN A 77 -1.42 -6.24 -6.51
N TRP A 78 -0.73 -6.82 -7.48
CA TRP A 78 0.71 -6.73 -7.60
C TRP A 78 1.04 -5.79 -8.76
N ASN A 79 1.56 -4.62 -8.43
CA ASN A 79 1.90 -3.61 -9.42
C ASN A 79 3.41 -3.37 -9.41
N ARG A 80 4.10 -4.03 -10.31
CA ARG A 80 5.54 -3.89 -10.42
C ARG A 80 5.95 -2.51 -10.91
N GLY A 81 5.13 -1.88 -11.77
CA GLY A 81 5.39 -0.53 -12.25
C GLY A 81 6.64 -0.46 -13.10
N ASP A 82 6.70 -1.25 -14.18
CA ASP A 82 7.91 -1.36 -14.99
C ASP A 82 8.35 -0.03 -15.59
N ASP A 83 7.41 0.88 -15.80
CA ASP A 83 7.70 2.18 -16.42
C ASP A 83 8.03 3.26 -15.40
N ILE A 84 7.99 2.94 -14.11
CA ILE A 84 8.26 3.92 -13.06
C ILE A 84 9.27 3.34 -12.07
N LYS A 85 9.81 4.22 -11.24
CA LYS A 85 10.85 3.84 -10.28
C LYS A 85 10.34 2.93 -9.18
N SER A 86 9.14 3.19 -8.68
CA SER A 86 8.59 2.47 -7.53
C SER A 86 7.80 1.23 -7.96
N SER A 87 7.53 0.37 -6.98
CA SER A 87 6.67 -0.79 -7.14
C SER A 87 5.75 -0.86 -5.94
N LYS A 88 4.60 -1.51 -6.08
CA LYS A 88 3.70 -1.63 -4.95
C LYS A 88 2.84 -2.88 -5.03
N VAL A 89 2.36 -3.27 -3.85
CA VAL A 89 1.43 -4.36 -3.64
C VAL A 89 0.31 -3.80 -2.78
N PHE A 90 -0.94 -4.04 -3.15
CA PHE A 90 -2.02 -3.42 -2.39
C PHE A 90 -3.29 -4.26 -2.38
N ILE A 91 -4.18 -3.90 -1.46
CA ILE A 91 -5.54 -4.42 -1.38
C ILE A 91 -6.49 -3.23 -1.46
N GLN A 92 -7.64 -3.42 -2.07
CA GLN A 92 -8.60 -2.33 -2.29
C GLN A 92 -9.96 -2.70 -1.74
N LEU A 93 -10.57 -1.72 -1.06
CA LEU A 93 -11.97 -1.77 -0.67
C LEU A 93 -12.73 -0.84 -1.61
N SER A 94 -13.62 -1.41 -2.41
CA SER A 94 -14.38 -0.66 -3.40
C SER A 94 -15.70 -0.18 -2.85
N ASN A 95 -16.37 0.73 -3.55
CA ASN A 95 -17.71 1.22 -3.21
C ASN A 95 -17.75 1.99 -1.90
N VAL A 96 -16.65 2.68 -1.57
CA VAL A 96 -16.59 3.63 -0.46
C VAL A 96 -16.03 4.94 -1.00
N SER A 97 -16.38 6.05 -0.37
CA SER A 97 -15.97 7.36 -0.84
C SER A 97 -15.53 8.24 0.31
N ILE A 98 -14.43 8.98 0.08
CA ILE A 98 -13.95 9.97 1.05
C ILE A 98 -14.96 11.09 1.24
N GLU A 99 -15.85 11.31 0.29
CA GLU A 99 -16.89 12.33 0.40
C GLU A 99 -18.08 11.87 1.23
N ASN A 100 -18.20 10.58 1.50
CA ASN A 100 -19.35 10.03 2.21
C ASN A 100 -18.95 9.71 3.65
N GLU A 101 -19.38 10.54 4.59
CA GLU A 101 -19.01 10.37 5.99
C GLU A 101 -19.41 9.01 6.55
N THR A 102 -20.50 8.42 6.04
CA THR A 102 -20.91 7.10 6.52
C THR A 102 -19.92 6.01 6.16
N ASP A 103 -19.05 6.27 5.17
CA ASP A 103 -18.02 5.31 4.78
C ASP A 103 -16.72 5.48 5.58
N TRP A 104 -16.56 6.60 6.29
CA TRP A 104 -15.28 6.92 6.92
C TRP A 104 -14.84 5.88 7.94
N LEU A 105 -15.78 5.40 8.78
CA LEU A 105 -15.44 4.39 9.77
C LEU A 105 -15.01 3.08 9.11
N GLN A 106 -15.72 2.68 8.07
CA GLN A 106 -15.38 1.47 7.31
C GLN A 106 -14.00 1.59 6.70
N MET A 107 -13.68 2.76 6.12
CA MET A 107 -12.38 3.00 5.53
C MET A 107 -11.28 2.99 6.58
N ALA A 108 -11.53 3.63 7.73
CA ALA A 108 -10.55 3.65 8.81
C ALA A 108 -10.28 2.25 9.36
N ASN A 109 -11.34 1.47 9.55
CA ASN A 109 -11.19 0.09 10.00
C ASN A 109 -10.42 -0.76 8.98
N PHE A 110 -10.72 -0.57 7.70
CA PHE A 110 -10.00 -1.25 6.64
C PHE A 110 -8.50 -0.93 6.69
N HIS A 111 -8.16 0.36 6.81
CA HIS A 111 -6.76 0.78 6.88
C HIS A 111 -6.07 0.19 8.11
N ALA A 112 -6.72 0.25 9.27
CA ALA A 112 -6.12 -0.27 10.50
C ALA A 112 -5.88 -1.77 10.42
N ASP A 113 -6.88 -2.51 9.93
CA ASP A 113 -6.78 -3.96 9.83
C ASP A 113 -5.68 -4.36 8.87
N TRP A 114 -5.60 -3.71 7.71
CA TRP A 114 -4.62 -4.11 6.71
C TRP A 114 -3.22 -3.63 7.01
N THR A 115 -3.08 -2.49 7.71
CA THR A 115 -1.79 -2.07 8.21
C THR A 115 -1.20 -3.16 9.10
N LYS A 116 -2.01 -3.67 10.04
CA LYS A 116 -1.55 -4.73 10.94
C LYS A 116 -1.26 -6.02 10.19
N LYS A 117 -2.14 -6.43 9.29
CA LYS A 117 -1.96 -7.66 8.53
C LYS A 117 -0.72 -7.61 7.66
N PHE A 118 -0.51 -6.51 6.96
CA PHE A 118 0.67 -6.37 6.12
C PHE A 118 1.93 -6.39 6.97
N TYR A 119 1.93 -5.69 8.10
CA TYR A 119 3.08 -5.72 8.98
C TYR A 119 3.38 -7.15 9.44
N ASP A 120 2.37 -7.82 10.00
CA ASP A 120 2.56 -9.13 10.60
C ASP A 120 3.02 -10.17 9.58
N VAL A 121 2.49 -10.13 8.37
CA VAL A 121 2.76 -11.14 7.36
C VAL A 121 3.99 -10.81 6.53
N LEU A 122 4.16 -9.53 6.14
CA LEU A 122 5.16 -9.17 5.14
C LEU A 122 6.54 -8.85 5.70
N VAL A 123 6.65 -8.53 6.99
CA VAL A 123 7.96 -8.17 7.55
C VAL A 123 9.03 -9.21 7.26
N PRO A 124 8.81 -10.53 7.52
CA PRO A 124 9.85 -11.50 7.24
C PRO A 124 10.24 -11.55 5.76
N TYR A 125 9.26 -11.45 4.87
CA TYR A 125 9.54 -11.52 3.45
C TYR A 125 10.29 -10.29 2.96
N ILE A 126 9.91 -9.12 3.46
CA ILE A 126 10.59 -7.88 3.10
C ILE A 126 12.03 -7.89 3.60
N GLN A 127 12.25 -8.36 4.81
CA GLN A 127 13.60 -8.42 5.36
C GLN A 127 14.50 -9.37 4.58
N GLN A 128 13.94 -10.44 4.02
CA GLN A 128 14.70 -11.36 3.18
C GLN A 128 14.95 -10.79 1.79
N ALA A 129 14.09 -9.90 1.32
CA ALA A 129 14.16 -9.38 -0.04
C ALA A 129 15.25 -8.32 -0.23
N ILE A 130 15.74 -7.74 0.87
CA ILE A 130 16.72 -6.64 0.78
C ILE A 130 17.79 -6.70 1.89
#